data_65f7065ddef6af1dde3c1a3ed002179a
#
_entry.id   65f7065ddef6af1dde3c1a3ed002179a
#
_cell.length_a   1.000
_cell.length_b   1.000
_cell.length_c   1.000
_cell.angle_alpha   90.00
_cell.angle_beta   90.00
_cell.angle_gamma   90.00
#
_symmetry.space_group_name_H-M   'P 1'
#
loop_
_entity.id
_entity.type
_entity.pdbx_description
1 polymer ?
#
loop_
_entity_poly.entity_id
_entity_poly.type
_entity_poly.pdbx_seq_one_letter_code
_entity_poly.pdbx_strand_id
1 'polypeptide(L)'
;MKKKKIVGKAVRVFLVLALAGCLVLFLVNLYIIRKEEKYIVSAEEEAFQDVDCIMVLGCGVRPDGSPSGMLNDRLVQGVSLYKEDVSDRLLMSGDHGRVNYDEVNLMKQFAIDRGVPSENIFMDHAG
;
A
#
# COMPACT_ATOMS: atom_id res chain seq x y z
N MET A 1 -10.85 -51.30 -18.31
CA MET A 1 -10.08 -50.46 -19.25
C MET A 1 -10.72 -49.11 -19.56
N LYS A 2 -12.06 -49.00 -19.72
CA LYS A 2 -12.74 -47.72 -20.04
C LYS A 2 -12.62 -46.64 -18.94
N LYS A 3 -12.68 -46.99 -17.63
CA LYS A 3 -12.56 -45.99 -16.52
C LYS A 3 -11.21 -45.28 -16.50
N LYS A 4 -10.07 -45.98 -16.74
CA LYS A 4 -8.73 -45.34 -16.77
C LYS A 4 -8.60 -44.30 -17.92
N LYS A 5 -9.24 -44.54 -19.09
CA LYS A 5 -9.20 -43.62 -20.22
C LYS A 5 -10.03 -42.34 -19.93
N ILE A 6 -11.16 -42.47 -19.20
CA ILE A 6 -12.02 -41.34 -18.82
C ILE A 6 -11.28 -40.45 -17.80
N VAL A 7 -10.68 -41.05 -16.78
CA VAL A 7 -9.90 -40.33 -15.78
C VAL A 7 -8.72 -39.57 -16.43
N GLY A 8 -8.01 -40.21 -17.36
CA GLY A 8 -6.92 -39.53 -18.07
C GLY A 8 -7.37 -38.34 -18.93
N LYS A 9 -8.60 -38.43 -19.56
CA LYS A 9 -9.17 -37.27 -20.26
C LYS A 9 -9.57 -36.16 -19.31
N ALA A 10 -10.21 -36.47 -18.19
CA ALA A 10 -10.60 -35.48 -17.18
C ALA A 10 -9.38 -34.75 -16.59
N VAL A 11 -8.32 -35.47 -16.28
CA VAL A 11 -7.07 -34.89 -15.78
C VAL A 11 -6.43 -33.96 -16.83
N ARG A 12 -6.42 -34.35 -18.11
CA ARG A 12 -5.90 -33.45 -19.17
C ARG A 12 -6.73 -32.17 -19.30
N VAL A 13 -8.04 -32.28 -19.29
CA VAL A 13 -8.93 -31.10 -19.36
C VAL A 13 -8.68 -30.19 -18.16
N PHE A 14 -8.59 -30.76 -16.96
CA PHE A 14 -8.27 -29.99 -15.76
C PHE A 14 -6.92 -29.27 -15.86
N LEU A 15 -5.88 -29.95 -16.32
CA LEU A 15 -4.56 -29.34 -16.51
C LEU A 15 -4.57 -28.22 -17.55
N VAL A 16 -5.30 -28.39 -18.66
CA VAL A 16 -5.43 -27.35 -19.68
C VAL A 16 -6.16 -26.13 -19.11
N LEU A 17 -7.24 -26.34 -18.36
CA LEU A 17 -7.98 -25.25 -17.71
C LEU A 17 -7.13 -24.54 -16.66
N ALA A 18 -6.36 -25.28 -15.87
CA ALA A 18 -5.44 -24.70 -14.88
C ALA A 18 -4.35 -23.87 -15.55
N LEU A 19 -3.74 -24.37 -16.63
CA LEU A 19 -2.74 -23.64 -17.41
C LEU A 19 -3.33 -22.38 -18.04
N ALA A 20 -4.53 -22.47 -18.62
CA ALA A 20 -5.23 -21.31 -19.17
C ALA A 20 -5.50 -20.26 -18.09
N GLY A 21 -5.96 -20.67 -16.91
CA GLY A 21 -6.17 -19.77 -15.77
C GLY A 21 -4.87 -19.07 -15.32
N CYS A 22 -3.79 -19.82 -15.19
CA CYS A 22 -2.47 -19.26 -14.87
C CYS A 22 -1.98 -18.25 -15.93
N LEU A 23 -2.20 -18.58 -17.20
CA LEU A 23 -1.83 -17.68 -18.30
C LEU A 23 -2.63 -16.36 -18.25
N VAL A 24 -3.94 -16.44 -18.00
CA VAL A 24 -4.78 -15.25 -17.86
C VAL A 24 -4.30 -14.38 -16.69
N LEU A 25 -4.07 -14.98 -15.54
CA LEU A 25 -3.54 -14.25 -14.36
C LEU A 25 -2.20 -13.59 -14.66
N PHE A 26 -1.30 -14.30 -15.35
CA PHE A 26 -0.01 -13.77 -15.75
C PHE A 26 -0.15 -12.57 -16.71
N LEU A 27 -1.01 -12.67 -17.71
CA LEU A 27 -1.25 -11.58 -18.68
C LEU A 27 -1.88 -10.36 -18.01
N VAL A 28 -2.86 -10.55 -17.11
CA VAL A 28 -3.47 -9.47 -16.33
C VAL A 28 -2.42 -8.79 -15.46
N ASN A 29 -1.58 -9.57 -14.78
CA ASN A 29 -0.52 -9.00 -13.95
C ASN A 29 0.49 -8.19 -14.77
N LEU A 30 0.92 -8.70 -15.93
CA LEU A 30 1.80 -7.95 -16.84
C LEU A 30 1.14 -6.66 -17.35
N TYR A 31 -0.14 -6.70 -17.65
CA TYR A 31 -0.89 -5.52 -18.09
C TYR A 31 -0.93 -4.45 -17.00
N ILE A 32 -1.24 -4.83 -15.76
CA ILE A 32 -1.28 -3.91 -14.61
C ILE A 32 0.10 -3.29 -14.39
N ILE A 33 1.16 -4.10 -14.28
CA ILE A 33 2.53 -3.61 -14.08
C ILE A 33 2.89 -2.56 -15.13
N ARG A 34 2.73 -2.88 -16.42
CA ARG A 34 3.09 -1.96 -17.51
C ARG A 34 2.27 -0.68 -17.54
N LYS A 35 1.00 -0.77 -17.15
CA LYS A 35 0.11 0.39 -17.14
C LYS A 35 0.41 1.34 -15.99
N GLU A 36 0.71 0.79 -14.81
CA GLU A 36 0.87 1.56 -13.58
C GLU A 36 2.32 1.95 -13.28
N GLU A 37 3.32 1.37 -13.99
CA GLU A 37 4.75 1.65 -13.82
C GLU A 37 5.08 3.15 -13.83
N LYS A 38 4.42 3.92 -14.67
CA LYS A 38 4.59 5.38 -14.77
C LYS A 38 4.10 6.17 -13.56
N TYR A 39 3.30 5.56 -12.68
CA TYR A 39 2.80 6.17 -11.45
C TYR A 39 3.59 5.72 -10.21
N ILE A 40 4.50 4.75 -10.39
CA ILE A 40 5.38 4.28 -9.33
C ILE A 40 6.71 4.98 -9.52
N VAL A 41 6.93 6.02 -8.72
CA VAL A 41 8.15 6.84 -8.79
C VAL A 41 8.99 6.60 -7.54
N SER A 42 10.31 6.68 -7.67
CA SER A 42 11.22 6.69 -6.54
C SER A 42 11.30 8.10 -5.93
N ALA A 43 11.64 8.18 -4.65
CA ALA A 43 11.77 9.46 -3.95
C ALA A 43 12.87 10.38 -4.52
N GLU A 44 13.77 9.83 -5.33
CA GLU A 44 14.90 10.54 -5.94
C GLU A 44 14.58 11.13 -7.32
N GLU A 45 13.40 10.86 -7.87
CA GLU A 45 13.02 11.37 -9.18
C GLU A 45 12.43 12.78 -9.07
N GLU A 46 12.76 13.66 -10.02
CA GLU A 46 12.18 15.01 -10.17
C GLU A 46 10.66 15.02 -10.47
N ALA A 47 9.98 13.90 -10.22
CA ALA A 47 8.59 13.65 -10.56
C ALA A 47 7.59 14.35 -9.60
N PHE A 48 8.07 14.97 -8.52
CA PHE A 48 7.24 15.60 -7.49
C PHE A 48 7.02 17.09 -7.75
N GLN A 49 6.55 17.46 -8.94
CA GLN A 49 6.11 18.81 -9.22
C GLN A 49 4.60 18.93 -9.01
N ASP A 50 4.16 19.98 -8.32
CA ASP A 50 2.74 20.30 -8.06
C ASP A 50 1.97 19.19 -7.32
N VAL A 51 2.57 18.59 -6.28
CA VAL A 51 1.90 17.60 -5.42
C VAL A 51 1.01 18.30 -4.40
N ASP A 52 -0.30 18.04 -4.43
CA ASP A 52 -1.28 18.66 -3.53
C ASP A 52 -1.12 18.21 -2.08
N CYS A 53 -0.79 16.95 -1.84
CA CYS A 53 -0.53 16.41 -0.51
C CYS A 53 0.29 15.10 -0.58
N ILE A 54 0.98 14.80 0.52
CA ILE A 54 1.64 13.52 0.75
C ILE A 54 0.69 12.65 1.59
N MET A 55 0.16 11.57 1.02
CA MET A 55 -0.70 10.64 1.75
C MET A 55 0.10 9.47 2.30
N VAL A 56 0.03 9.27 3.62
CA VAL A 56 0.61 8.10 4.30
C VAL A 56 -0.50 7.14 4.69
N LEU A 57 -0.44 5.92 4.15
CA LEU A 57 -1.43 4.88 4.44
C LEU A 57 -1.03 4.09 5.68
N GLY A 58 -1.99 3.84 6.57
CA GLY A 58 -1.87 2.99 7.73
C GLY A 58 -1.47 1.55 7.37
N CYS A 59 -0.85 0.85 8.32
CA CYS A 59 -0.42 -0.53 8.17
C CYS A 59 -0.29 -1.27 9.51
N GLY A 60 -0.99 -0.80 10.51
CA GLY A 60 -1.12 -1.44 11.80
C GLY A 60 -0.20 -0.92 12.90
N VAL A 61 -0.74 -0.95 14.10
CA VAL A 61 -0.07 -0.60 15.37
C VAL A 61 0.19 -1.87 16.14
N ARG A 62 1.34 -1.98 16.78
CA ARG A 62 1.68 -3.11 17.67
C ARG A 62 0.92 -3.04 18.99
N PRO A 63 0.81 -4.16 19.73
CA PRO A 63 0.15 -4.18 21.02
C PRO A 63 0.77 -3.24 22.07
N ASP A 64 2.03 -2.87 21.91
CA ASP A 64 2.77 -1.93 22.77
C ASP A 64 2.51 -0.45 22.41
N GLY A 65 1.65 -0.18 21.43
CA GLY A 65 1.33 1.16 20.96
C GLY A 65 2.35 1.75 19.98
N SER A 66 3.38 0.99 19.58
CA SER A 66 4.34 1.44 18.57
C SER A 66 3.85 1.13 17.14
N PRO A 67 4.31 1.86 16.12
CA PRO A 67 3.99 1.53 14.73
C PRO A 67 4.56 0.16 14.36
N SER A 68 3.88 -0.60 13.51
CA SER A 68 4.47 -1.78 12.87
C SER A 68 5.71 -1.39 12.06
N GLY A 69 6.57 -2.35 11.74
CA GLY A 69 7.77 -2.06 10.91
C GLY A 69 7.39 -1.37 9.59
N MET A 70 6.39 -1.89 8.90
CA MET A 70 5.92 -1.34 7.63
C MET A 70 5.28 0.05 7.80
N LEU A 71 4.52 0.28 8.88
CA LEU A 71 3.97 1.61 9.18
C LEU A 71 5.09 2.61 9.48
N ASN A 72 6.09 2.21 10.26
CA ASN A 72 7.24 3.05 10.58
C ASN A 72 7.98 3.49 9.29
N ASP A 73 8.24 2.58 8.36
CA ASP A 73 8.93 2.88 7.12
C ASP A 73 8.14 3.88 6.26
N ARG A 74 6.80 3.71 6.17
CA ARG A 74 5.92 4.65 5.48
C ARG A 74 5.93 6.04 6.13
N LEU A 75 5.88 6.09 7.46
CA LEU A 75 5.89 7.36 8.21
C LEU A 75 7.22 8.10 8.05
N VAL A 76 8.34 7.38 8.12
CA VAL A 76 9.68 7.96 7.89
C VAL A 76 9.76 8.54 6.49
N GLN A 77 9.32 7.80 5.48
CA GLN A 77 9.32 8.27 4.09
C GLN A 77 8.41 9.48 3.88
N GLY A 78 7.18 9.45 4.44
CA GLY A 78 6.25 10.57 4.33
C GLY A 78 6.78 11.85 4.97
N VAL A 79 7.41 11.74 6.15
CA VAL A 79 8.06 12.89 6.82
C VAL A 79 9.29 13.38 6.05
N SER A 80 10.05 12.48 5.41
CA SER A 80 11.18 12.86 4.56
C SER A 80 10.71 13.71 3.38
N LEU A 81 9.73 13.23 2.63
CA LEU A 81 9.15 13.95 1.50
C LEU A 81 8.60 15.33 1.89
N TYR A 82 7.95 15.41 3.07
CA TYR A 82 7.50 16.70 3.61
C TYR A 82 8.68 17.67 3.86
N LYS A 83 9.79 17.19 4.44
CA LYS A 83 10.98 17.98 4.70
C LYS A 83 11.77 18.36 3.45
N GLU A 84 11.57 17.64 2.37
CA GLU A 84 12.11 17.90 1.03
C GLU A 84 11.21 18.86 0.21
N ASP A 85 10.20 19.45 0.87
CA ASP A 85 9.26 20.42 0.28
C ASP A 85 8.45 19.87 -0.92
N VAL A 86 8.23 18.54 -0.96
CA VAL A 86 7.39 17.90 -1.99
C VAL A 86 5.94 18.38 -1.90
N SER A 87 5.44 18.59 -0.69
CA SER A 87 4.15 19.23 -0.40
C SER A 87 4.15 19.78 1.02
N ASP A 88 3.37 20.83 1.24
CA ASP A 88 3.13 21.45 2.55
C ASP A 88 2.05 20.74 3.38
N ARG A 89 1.49 19.64 2.87
CA ARG A 89 0.38 18.89 3.48
C ARG A 89 0.68 17.41 3.62
N LEU A 90 0.45 16.91 4.83
CA LEU A 90 0.57 15.50 5.17
C LEU A 90 -0.81 14.94 5.52
N LEU A 91 -1.31 13.96 4.78
CA LEU A 91 -2.57 13.27 5.06
C LEU A 91 -2.27 11.88 5.63
N MET A 92 -2.67 11.67 6.88
CA MET A 92 -2.59 10.37 7.55
C MET A 92 -3.91 9.64 7.39
N SER A 93 -3.93 8.55 6.62
CA SER A 93 -5.12 7.72 6.39
C SER A 93 -4.94 6.36 7.04
N GLY A 94 -5.81 6.00 7.98
CA GLY A 94 -5.70 4.76 8.74
C GLY A 94 -6.96 4.37 9.48
N ASP A 95 -6.95 3.19 10.10
CA ASP A 95 -8.10 2.61 10.78
C ASP A 95 -8.30 3.20 12.20
N HIS A 96 -9.57 3.42 12.55
CA HIS A 96 -10.05 3.79 13.89
C HIS A 96 -11.18 2.85 14.36
N GLY A 97 -11.16 1.61 13.91
CA GLY A 97 -12.26 0.66 14.08
C GLY A 97 -12.47 0.12 15.52
N ARG A 98 -11.63 0.48 16.51
CA ARG A 98 -11.71 0.00 17.90
C ARG A 98 -11.39 1.10 18.88
N VAL A 99 -12.10 1.10 20.04
CA VAL A 99 -11.96 2.10 21.12
C VAL A 99 -10.51 2.30 21.61
N ASN A 100 -9.68 1.26 21.51
CA ASN A 100 -8.27 1.28 21.96
C ASN A 100 -7.28 1.21 20.80
N TYR A 101 -7.73 1.46 19.58
CA TYR A 101 -6.90 1.41 18.38
C TYR A 101 -7.09 2.68 17.57
N ASP A 102 -6.13 3.58 17.70
CA ASP A 102 -6.13 4.88 17.03
C ASP A 102 -4.81 5.05 16.26
N GLU A 103 -4.78 4.43 15.09
CA GLU A 103 -3.62 4.44 14.23
C GLU A 103 -3.32 5.84 13.71
N VAL A 104 -4.35 6.59 13.35
CA VAL A 104 -4.22 7.91 12.72
C VAL A 104 -3.61 8.94 13.69
N ASN A 105 -4.05 8.92 14.95
CA ASN A 105 -3.44 9.80 15.97
C ASN A 105 -2.00 9.43 16.27
N LEU A 106 -1.65 8.14 16.28
CA LEU A 106 -0.27 7.69 16.39
C LEU A 106 0.58 8.22 15.22
N MET A 107 0.06 8.10 13.99
CA MET A 107 0.74 8.57 12.79
C MET A 107 0.96 10.09 12.83
N LYS A 108 -0.05 10.85 13.27
CA LYS A 108 0.05 12.30 13.48
C LYS A 108 1.12 12.65 14.51
N GLN A 109 1.09 12.00 15.67
CA GLN A 109 2.08 12.26 16.73
C GLN A 109 3.50 11.94 16.27
N PHE A 110 3.67 10.85 15.53
CA PHE A 110 4.96 10.48 14.93
C PHE A 110 5.56 11.60 14.06
N ALA A 111 4.72 12.25 13.26
CA ALA A 111 5.14 13.34 12.39
C ALA A 111 5.43 14.62 13.19
N ILE A 112 4.61 14.96 14.20
CA ILE A 112 4.84 16.11 15.09
C ILE A 112 6.18 15.96 15.83
N ASP A 113 6.47 14.79 16.39
CA ASP A 113 7.72 14.50 17.11
C ASP A 113 8.96 14.65 16.22
N ARG A 114 8.76 14.65 14.90
CA ARG A 114 9.81 14.85 13.88
C ARG A 114 9.81 16.23 13.26
N GLY A 115 9.02 17.16 13.84
CA GLY A 115 9.05 18.58 13.50
C GLY A 115 8.08 19.00 12.39
N VAL A 116 7.10 18.16 12.03
CA VAL A 116 6.02 18.59 11.14
C VAL A 116 4.99 19.40 11.94
N PRO A 117 4.63 20.63 11.54
CA PRO A 117 3.60 21.41 12.21
C PRO A 117 2.24 20.70 12.21
N SER A 118 1.55 20.73 13.35
CA SER A 118 0.27 20.01 13.51
C SER A 118 -0.83 20.51 12.56
N GLU A 119 -0.79 21.77 12.18
CA GLU A 119 -1.70 22.41 11.22
C GLU A 119 -1.54 21.89 9.78
N ASN A 120 -0.39 21.32 9.46
CA ASN A 120 -0.10 20.75 8.14
C ASN A 120 -0.39 19.25 8.08
N ILE A 121 -0.87 18.65 9.18
CA ILE A 121 -1.19 17.23 9.27
C ILE A 121 -2.69 17.04 9.33
N PHE A 122 -3.25 16.46 8.28
CA PHE A 122 -4.66 16.10 8.15
C PHE A 122 -4.86 14.64 8.50
N MET A 123 -6.03 14.30 9.03
CA MET A 123 -6.35 12.94 9.46
C MET A 123 -7.57 12.43 8.71
N ASP A 124 -7.46 11.22 8.15
CA ASP A 124 -8.55 10.46 7.55
C ASP A 124 -8.73 9.15 8.32
N HIS A 125 -9.89 8.99 8.93
CA HIS A 125 -10.26 7.83 9.74
C HIS A 125 -11.09 6.80 8.96
N ALA A 126 -11.20 6.93 7.64
CA ALA A 126 -11.99 6.06 6.78
C ALA A 126 -11.14 4.99 6.06
N GLY A 127 -9.87 4.92 6.39
CA GLY A 127 -8.91 3.96 5.81
C GLY A 127 -9.07 2.52 6.25
#